data_67cbc1f682fd8a5cf75961fe3dc2b2b3
#
_entry.id   67cbc1f682fd8a5cf75961fe3dc2b2b3
#
_cell.length_a   1.000
_cell.length_b   1.000
_cell.length_c   1.000
_cell.angle_alpha   90.00
_cell.angle_beta   90.00
_cell.angle_gamma   90.00
#
_symmetry.space_group_name_H-M   'P 1'
#
loop_
_entity.id
_entity.type
_entity.pdbx_description
1 polymer ?
#
loop_
_entity_poly.entity_id
_entity_poly.type
_entity_poly.pdbx_seq_one_letter_code
_entity_poly.pdbx_strand_id
1 'polypeptide(L)'
;MLTKGLKLTAMYAFDVYNEIHVHQDRAESTYYFLDTNVPYDLDGQPILQRIYTGTNVLSYKQETSGNKKTYLEASLNYDRAFGDHRVSGLFLFNQQQKLLYPKGTLEDAIPYRMMGIAGRATYSWKDRYFAEFNIGYNGAENFSPKNRYGTFPAYGVGWVISNEKFWEPLSKVVSFLKI
;
A
#
# COMPACT_ATOMS: atom_id res chain seq x y z
N MET A 1 -2.65 -30.06 0.25
CA MET A 1 -3.89 -30.08 -0.55
C MET A 1 -4.99 -30.68 0.30
N LEU A 2 -6.11 -29.99 0.48
CA LEU A 2 -7.24 -30.51 1.27
C LEU A 2 -8.02 -31.60 0.49
N THR A 3 -8.20 -31.41 -0.81
CA THR A 3 -8.74 -32.39 -1.78
C THR A 3 -8.08 -32.20 -3.13
N LYS A 4 -8.37 -33.08 -4.12
CA LYS A 4 -7.90 -32.88 -5.50
C LYS A 4 -8.42 -31.55 -6.04
N GLY A 5 -7.53 -30.64 -6.42
CA GLY A 5 -7.85 -29.35 -7.00
C GLY A 5 -8.09 -28.22 -5.99
N LEU A 6 -8.14 -28.46 -4.67
CA LEU A 6 -8.37 -27.44 -3.64
C LEU A 6 -7.08 -27.04 -2.96
N LYS A 7 -6.79 -25.72 -2.93
CA LYS A 7 -5.60 -25.15 -2.28
C LYS A 7 -6.02 -23.98 -1.38
N LEU A 8 -5.65 -24.08 -0.11
CA LEU A 8 -5.77 -22.97 0.85
C LEU A 8 -4.40 -22.28 0.98
N THR A 9 -4.39 -20.97 0.96
CA THR A 9 -3.20 -20.14 1.21
C THR A 9 -3.56 -19.09 2.24
N ALA A 10 -2.68 -18.86 3.22
CA ALA A 10 -2.80 -17.77 4.17
C ALA A 10 -1.48 -17.02 4.22
N MET A 11 -1.56 -15.70 4.32
CA MET A 11 -0.41 -14.81 4.42
C MET A 11 -0.66 -13.76 5.48
N TYR A 12 0.34 -13.53 6.32
CA TYR A 12 0.38 -12.42 7.25
C TYR A 12 1.66 -11.63 7.02
N ALA A 13 1.54 -10.33 6.85
CA ALA A 13 2.67 -9.43 6.72
C ALA A 13 2.59 -8.34 7.79
N PHE A 14 3.75 -8.01 8.34
CA PHE A 14 3.92 -6.97 9.34
C PHE A 14 5.07 -6.08 8.93
N ASP A 15 4.81 -4.78 8.87
CA ASP A 15 5.74 -3.77 8.40
C ASP A 15 5.82 -2.64 9.42
N VAL A 16 7.03 -2.25 9.80
CA VAL A 16 7.28 -1.14 10.73
C VAL A 16 8.36 -0.26 10.15
N TYR A 17 8.05 1.01 10.01
CA TYR A 17 8.98 2.05 9.68
C TYR A 17 9.09 3.03 10.85
N ASN A 18 10.29 3.26 11.33
CA ASN A 18 10.58 4.24 12.36
C ASN A 18 11.68 5.17 11.87
N GLU A 19 11.50 6.46 12.12
CA GLU A 19 12.45 7.51 11.83
C GLU A 19 12.65 8.36 13.07
N ILE A 20 13.91 8.63 13.39
CA ILE A 20 14.30 9.41 14.54
C ILE A 20 15.15 10.59 14.04
N HIS A 21 14.65 11.80 14.24
CA HIS A 21 15.38 13.03 13.99
C HIS A 21 15.95 13.56 15.30
N VAL A 22 17.25 13.79 15.33
CA VAL A 22 17.94 14.40 16.45
C VAL A 22 18.48 15.75 16.02
N HIS A 23 18.02 16.81 16.69
CA HIS A 23 18.48 18.16 16.49
C HIS A 23 19.35 18.56 17.69
N GLN A 24 20.54 19.07 17.41
CA GLN A 24 21.46 19.57 18.41
C GLN A 24 21.93 20.96 17.97
N ASP A 25 21.52 21.97 18.70
CA ASP A 25 21.81 23.35 18.40
C ASP A 25 22.55 24.00 19.56
N ARG A 26 23.46 24.91 19.25
CA ARG A 26 24.12 25.76 20.22
C ARG A 26 23.79 27.21 19.91
N ALA A 27 23.34 27.92 20.92
CA ALA A 27 23.18 29.36 20.81
C ALA A 27 24.51 30.04 20.93
N GLU A 28 24.98 30.72 19.91
CA GLU A 28 26.19 31.52 19.93
C GLU A 28 25.95 32.87 20.59
N SER A 29 26.99 33.39 21.26
CA SER A 29 26.94 34.74 21.82
C SER A 29 26.98 35.78 20.70
N THR A 30 26.12 36.76 20.78
CA THR A 30 26.03 37.85 19.78
C THR A 30 26.58 39.14 20.38
N TYR A 31 27.40 39.81 19.60
CA TYR A 31 28.10 41.05 20.00
C TYR A 31 27.83 42.14 18.93
N TYR A 32 27.91 43.40 19.38
CA TYR A 32 27.94 44.57 18.49
C TYR A 32 29.04 45.52 18.94
N PHE A 33 29.49 46.43 18.07
CA PHE A 33 30.41 47.46 18.43
C PHE A 33 29.76 48.42 19.43
N LEU A 34 30.43 48.65 20.54
CA LEU A 34 29.92 49.57 21.57
C LEU A 34 29.77 51.01 21.07
N ASP A 35 30.74 51.48 20.24
CA ASP A 35 30.67 52.74 19.53
C ASP A 35 31.18 52.54 18.10
N THR A 36 30.35 52.95 17.14
CA THR A 36 30.70 52.83 15.71
C THR A 36 31.73 53.87 15.26
N ASN A 37 31.93 54.97 16.03
CA ASN A 37 32.96 55.96 15.75
C ASN A 37 34.31 55.58 16.33
N VAL A 38 34.33 54.78 17.40
CA VAL A 38 35.54 54.27 18.06
C VAL A 38 35.39 52.74 18.23
N PRO A 39 35.45 52.00 17.14
CA PRO A 39 35.18 50.57 17.18
C PRO A 39 36.30 49.69 17.73
N TYR A 40 37.51 50.29 17.86
CA TYR A 40 38.70 49.59 18.34
C TYR A 40 39.36 50.33 19.51
N ASP A 41 39.96 49.57 20.40
CA ASP A 41 40.75 50.08 21.50
C ASP A 41 42.15 50.51 21.04
N LEU A 42 43.01 50.95 22.00
CA LEU A 42 44.41 51.40 21.71
C LEU A 42 45.29 50.25 21.20
N ASP A 43 44.93 49.00 21.49
CA ASP A 43 45.67 47.80 21.10
C ASP A 43 45.11 47.19 19.79
N GLY A 44 44.15 47.88 19.15
CA GLY A 44 43.52 47.46 17.88
C GLY A 44 42.50 46.33 18.05
N GLN A 45 42.03 46.07 19.28
CA GLN A 45 41.01 45.07 19.50
C GLN A 45 39.60 45.70 19.39
N PRO A 46 38.59 44.98 18.85
CA PRO A 46 37.25 45.50 18.73
C PRO A 46 36.57 45.71 20.09
N ILE A 47 36.04 46.91 20.33
CA ILE A 47 35.26 47.19 21.54
C ILE A 47 33.84 46.70 21.34
N LEU A 48 33.58 45.50 21.84
CA LEU A 48 32.31 44.79 21.64
C LEU A 48 31.48 44.76 22.91
N GLN A 49 30.21 45.01 22.76
CA GLN A 49 29.21 44.75 23.77
C GLN A 49 28.42 43.50 23.43
N ARG A 50 28.31 42.57 24.37
CA ARG A 50 27.49 41.37 24.19
C ARG A 50 26.01 41.68 24.38
N ILE A 51 25.21 41.42 23.36
CA ILE A 51 23.75 41.58 23.39
C ILE A 51 23.10 40.32 23.93
N TYR A 52 23.62 39.18 23.51
CA TYR A 52 23.07 37.88 23.86
C TYR A 52 24.17 36.96 24.32
N THR A 53 23.92 36.31 25.45
CA THR A 53 24.85 35.29 25.98
C THR A 53 24.43 33.94 25.45
N GLY A 54 25.29 33.35 24.65
CA GLY A 54 25.09 31.99 24.15
C GLY A 54 25.21 30.92 25.24
N THR A 55 25.00 29.71 24.89
CA THR A 55 25.13 28.56 25.79
C THR A 55 26.37 27.74 25.43
N ASN A 56 27.04 27.19 26.44
CA ASN A 56 28.16 26.25 26.23
C ASN A 56 27.70 24.81 26.08
N VAL A 57 26.39 24.56 26.24
CA VAL A 57 25.79 23.24 26.18
C VAL A 57 24.91 23.18 24.92
N LEU A 58 25.03 22.09 24.18
CA LEU A 58 24.14 21.81 23.06
C LEU A 58 22.72 21.55 23.57
N SER A 59 21.73 22.15 22.93
CA SER A 59 20.34 21.73 23.08
C SER A 59 20.18 20.35 22.47
N TYR A 60 19.22 19.58 22.95
CA TYR A 60 18.88 18.28 22.41
C TYR A 60 17.37 18.23 22.20
N LYS A 61 16.97 17.98 20.95
CA LYS A 61 15.58 17.74 20.60
C LYS A 61 15.49 16.46 19.75
N GLN A 62 14.67 15.55 20.18
CA GLN A 62 14.41 14.31 19.45
C GLN A 62 12.95 14.30 18.98
N GLU A 63 12.77 14.06 17.69
CA GLU A 63 11.48 13.83 17.07
C GLU A 63 11.45 12.41 16.52
N THR A 64 10.35 11.71 16.74
CA THR A 64 10.17 10.33 16.23
C THR A 64 8.92 10.29 15.37
N SER A 65 9.08 9.76 14.17
CA SER A 65 7.97 9.50 13.25
C SER A 65 8.02 8.07 12.73
N GLY A 66 6.91 7.61 12.19
CA GLY A 66 6.88 6.29 11.60
C GLY A 66 5.49 5.78 11.26
N ASN A 67 5.46 4.55 10.83
CA ASN A 67 4.19 3.85 10.59
C ASN A 67 4.32 2.36 10.90
N LYS A 68 3.17 1.78 11.19
CA LYS A 68 3.00 0.34 11.37
C LYS A 68 1.90 -0.13 10.44
N LYS A 69 2.20 -1.12 9.61
CA LYS A 69 1.23 -1.73 8.69
C LYS A 69 1.11 -3.22 8.99
N THR A 70 -0.12 -3.71 9.05
CA THR A 70 -0.42 -5.14 9.13
C THR A 70 -1.28 -5.51 7.94
N TYR A 71 -1.02 -6.68 7.37
CA TYR A 71 -1.78 -7.25 6.26
C TYR A 71 -2.06 -8.72 6.55
N LEU A 72 -3.31 -9.11 6.39
CA LEU A 72 -3.76 -10.49 6.48
C LEU A 72 -4.49 -10.83 5.19
N GLU A 73 -4.15 -11.98 4.61
CA GLU A 73 -4.82 -12.54 3.43
C GLU A 73 -5.06 -14.02 3.63
N ALA A 74 -6.23 -14.49 3.21
CA ALA A 74 -6.55 -15.90 3.09
C ALA A 74 -7.24 -16.16 1.76
N SER A 75 -6.80 -17.17 1.03
CA SER A 75 -7.39 -17.53 -0.26
C SER A 75 -7.64 -19.02 -0.37
N LEU A 76 -8.79 -19.36 -0.95
CA LEU A 76 -9.19 -20.71 -1.30
C LEU A 76 -9.29 -20.80 -2.82
N ASN A 77 -8.43 -21.61 -3.41
CA ASN A 77 -8.40 -21.85 -4.85
C ASN A 77 -8.88 -23.26 -5.15
N TYR A 78 -9.74 -23.38 -6.14
CA TYR A 78 -10.18 -24.64 -6.69
C TYR A 78 -9.91 -24.66 -8.19
N ASP A 79 -9.31 -25.73 -8.72
CA ASP A 79 -9.10 -25.94 -10.15
C ASP A 79 -9.23 -27.43 -10.45
N ARG A 80 -10.15 -27.78 -11.33
CA ARG A 80 -10.37 -29.19 -11.72
C ARG A 80 -10.93 -29.32 -13.11
N ALA A 81 -10.41 -30.29 -13.84
CA ALA A 81 -10.95 -30.75 -15.12
C ALA A 81 -11.78 -32.03 -14.93
N PHE A 82 -12.91 -32.09 -15.64
CA PHE A 82 -13.85 -33.22 -15.71
C PHE A 82 -14.13 -33.53 -17.18
N GLY A 83 -13.28 -34.37 -17.78
CA GLY A 83 -13.31 -34.58 -19.22
C GLY A 83 -13.10 -33.30 -20.00
N ASP A 84 -14.06 -32.91 -20.82
CA ASP A 84 -14.02 -31.69 -21.64
C ASP A 84 -14.35 -30.38 -20.85
N HIS A 85 -14.69 -30.52 -19.59
CA HIS A 85 -15.09 -29.37 -18.72
C HIS A 85 -13.98 -29.02 -17.76
N ARG A 86 -13.65 -27.75 -17.66
CA ARG A 86 -12.75 -27.24 -16.64
C ARG A 86 -13.45 -26.16 -15.81
N VAL A 87 -13.39 -26.31 -14.50
CA VAL A 87 -13.97 -25.38 -13.54
C VAL A 87 -12.84 -24.88 -12.65
N SER A 88 -12.74 -23.55 -12.48
CA SER A 88 -11.92 -23.01 -11.44
C SER A 88 -12.66 -21.96 -10.59
N GLY A 89 -12.24 -21.80 -9.36
CA GLY A 89 -12.80 -20.84 -8.43
C GLY A 89 -11.72 -20.30 -7.52
N LEU A 90 -11.89 -19.05 -7.13
CA LEU A 90 -11.09 -18.35 -6.12
C LEU A 90 -12.04 -17.68 -5.13
N PHE A 91 -11.80 -17.88 -3.87
CA PHE A 91 -12.32 -17.03 -2.80
C PHE A 91 -11.14 -16.40 -2.08
N LEU A 92 -11.16 -15.08 -1.94
CA LEU A 92 -10.10 -14.30 -1.31
C LEU A 92 -10.71 -13.43 -0.21
N PHE A 93 -10.09 -13.43 0.95
CA PHE A 93 -10.31 -12.47 2.02
C PHE A 93 -9.02 -11.71 2.26
N ASN A 94 -9.08 -10.38 2.40
CA ASN A 94 -7.95 -9.58 2.84
C ASN A 94 -8.36 -8.53 3.86
N GLN A 95 -7.43 -8.17 4.72
CA GLN A 95 -7.56 -7.10 5.69
C GLN A 95 -6.23 -6.37 5.83
N GLN A 96 -6.28 -5.04 5.82
CA GLN A 96 -5.12 -4.19 6.01
C GLN A 96 -5.41 -3.15 7.09
N GLN A 97 -4.43 -2.91 7.95
CA GLN A 97 -4.44 -1.81 8.91
C GLN A 97 -3.15 -1.03 8.81
N LYS A 98 -3.24 0.30 8.79
CA LYS A 98 -2.10 1.22 8.84
C LYS A 98 -2.30 2.19 10.00
N LEU A 99 -1.26 2.33 10.82
CA LEU A 99 -1.14 3.30 11.90
C LEU A 99 -0.02 4.26 11.56
N LEU A 100 -0.24 5.55 11.73
CA LEU A 100 0.78 6.60 11.63
C LEU A 100 1.09 7.13 13.03
N TYR A 101 2.33 7.56 13.25
CA TYR A 101 2.74 8.27 14.46
C TYR A 101 3.92 9.21 14.15
N PRO A 102 4.07 10.35 14.87
CA PRO A 102 3.22 10.76 15.97
C PRO A 102 1.80 11.06 15.49
N LYS A 103 0.85 11.01 16.42
CA LYS A 103 -0.53 11.35 16.18
C LYS A 103 -0.68 12.86 16.41
N GLY A 104 -0.78 13.63 15.34
CA GLY A 104 -0.91 15.07 15.39
C GLY A 104 -2.33 15.52 15.72
N THR A 105 -3.33 14.78 15.23
CA THR A 105 -4.75 15.07 15.41
C THR A 105 -5.51 13.83 15.91
N LEU A 106 -6.76 14.03 16.34
CA LEU A 106 -7.64 12.92 16.71
C LEU A 106 -7.93 12.01 15.51
N GLU A 107 -8.03 12.59 14.32
CA GLU A 107 -8.23 11.83 13.07
C GLU A 107 -7.03 10.95 12.75
N ASP A 108 -5.81 11.44 12.93
CA ASP A 108 -4.59 10.64 12.77
C ASP A 108 -4.47 9.51 13.78
N ALA A 109 -5.19 9.63 14.91
CA ALA A 109 -5.24 8.60 15.94
C ALA A 109 -6.05 7.37 15.50
N ILE A 110 -6.93 7.50 14.50
CA ILE A 110 -7.76 6.42 13.99
C ILE A 110 -6.94 5.61 13.01
N PRO A 111 -6.79 4.28 13.22
CA PRO A 111 -6.11 3.44 12.25
C PRO A 111 -6.84 3.43 10.91
N TYR A 112 -6.10 3.56 9.83
CA TYR A 112 -6.66 3.34 8.49
C TYR A 112 -6.85 1.84 8.28
N ARG A 113 -8.11 1.40 8.14
CA ARG A 113 -8.45 0.00 7.96
C ARG A 113 -9.22 -0.22 6.67
N MET A 114 -8.81 -1.26 5.95
CA MET A 114 -9.48 -1.76 4.76
C MET A 114 -9.73 -3.25 4.90
N MET A 115 -10.85 -3.71 4.39
CA MET A 115 -11.18 -5.13 4.31
C MET A 115 -11.84 -5.43 2.98
N GLY A 116 -11.52 -6.59 2.42
CA GLY A 116 -12.07 -7.02 1.15
C GLY A 116 -12.35 -8.52 1.11
N ILE A 117 -13.39 -8.85 0.34
CA ILE A 117 -13.71 -10.21 -0.07
C ILE A 117 -13.79 -10.19 -1.59
N ALA A 118 -13.16 -11.16 -2.25
CA ALA A 118 -13.26 -11.35 -3.69
C ALA A 118 -13.61 -12.79 -4.02
N GLY A 119 -14.50 -12.95 -4.98
CA GLY A 119 -14.86 -14.24 -5.55
C GLY A 119 -14.63 -14.25 -7.06
N ARG A 120 -14.11 -15.35 -7.58
CA ARG A 120 -13.96 -15.59 -9.01
C ARG A 120 -14.40 -17.00 -9.32
N ALA A 121 -15.17 -17.17 -10.36
CA ALA A 121 -15.52 -18.46 -10.92
C ALA A 121 -15.26 -18.45 -12.43
N THR A 122 -14.58 -19.48 -12.93
CA THR A 122 -14.35 -19.64 -14.36
C THR A 122 -14.79 -21.02 -14.79
N TYR A 123 -15.28 -21.10 -16.00
CA TYR A 123 -15.68 -22.32 -16.64
C TYR A 123 -15.19 -22.35 -18.08
N SER A 124 -14.66 -23.49 -18.53
CA SER A 124 -14.39 -23.71 -19.94
C SER A 124 -14.89 -25.07 -20.40
N TRP A 125 -15.34 -25.12 -21.64
CA TRP A 125 -15.78 -26.34 -22.30
C TRP A 125 -15.00 -26.55 -23.59
N LYS A 126 -14.34 -27.73 -23.68
CA LYS A 126 -13.53 -28.17 -24.83
C LYS A 126 -12.46 -27.16 -25.25
N ASP A 127 -12.01 -26.31 -24.33
CA ASP A 127 -11.10 -25.20 -24.62
C ASP A 127 -11.56 -24.28 -25.77
N ARG A 128 -12.89 -24.22 -25.98
CA ARG A 128 -13.54 -23.39 -27.00
C ARG A 128 -14.38 -22.29 -26.39
N TYR A 129 -15.18 -22.60 -25.39
CA TYR A 129 -16.13 -21.69 -24.77
C TYR A 129 -15.64 -21.38 -23.34
N PHE A 130 -15.62 -20.12 -22.98
CA PHE A 130 -15.16 -19.64 -21.71
C PHE A 130 -16.22 -18.72 -21.11
N ALA A 131 -16.45 -18.87 -19.83
CA ALA A 131 -17.25 -17.95 -19.03
C ALA A 131 -16.49 -17.62 -17.74
N GLU A 132 -16.54 -16.37 -17.32
CA GLU A 132 -15.91 -15.89 -16.10
C GLU A 132 -16.88 -14.97 -15.36
N PHE A 133 -16.94 -15.14 -14.06
CA PHE A 133 -17.64 -14.24 -13.15
C PHE A 133 -16.72 -13.85 -12.01
N ASN A 134 -16.63 -12.55 -11.74
CA ASN A 134 -15.89 -11.98 -10.63
C ASN A 134 -16.82 -11.12 -9.79
N ILE A 135 -16.62 -11.14 -8.48
CA ILE A 135 -17.29 -10.25 -7.55
C ILE A 135 -16.28 -9.77 -6.50
N GLY A 136 -16.21 -8.48 -6.30
CA GLY A 136 -15.48 -7.85 -5.20
C GLY A 136 -16.44 -7.18 -4.24
N TYR A 137 -16.19 -7.32 -2.94
CA TYR A 137 -16.87 -6.60 -1.88
C TYR A 137 -15.82 -6.00 -0.97
N ASN A 138 -15.58 -4.69 -1.11
CA ASN A 138 -14.47 -3.99 -0.45
C ASN A 138 -14.99 -2.81 0.37
N GLY A 139 -14.34 -2.56 1.48
CA GLY A 139 -14.68 -1.45 2.34
C GLY A 139 -13.48 -0.84 3.05
N ALA A 140 -13.62 0.44 3.43
CA ALA A 140 -12.64 1.18 4.20
C ALA A 140 -13.32 2.00 5.30
N GLU A 141 -12.69 2.08 6.47
CA GLU A 141 -13.25 2.80 7.63
C GLU A 141 -13.27 4.33 7.45
N ASN A 142 -12.61 4.85 6.42
CA ASN A 142 -12.63 6.27 6.07
C ASN A 142 -13.99 6.75 5.56
N PHE A 143 -14.87 5.81 5.18
CA PHE A 143 -16.22 6.15 4.73
C PHE A 143 -17.23 5.99 5.87
N SER A 144 -18.30 6.75 5.78
CA SER A 144 -19.41 6.63 6.73
C SER A 144 -19.97 5.19 6.78
N PRO A 145 -20.50 4.72 7.90
CA PRO A 145 -20.97 3.34 8.04
C PRO A 145 -21.92 2.85 6.95
N LYS A 146 -22.77 3.75 6.43
CA LYS A 146 -23.75 3.42 5.36
C LYS A 146 -23.09 3.24 3.98
N ASN A 147 -21.94 3.89 3.72
CA ASN A 147 -21.27 3.90 2.43
C ASN A 147 -19.87 3.26 2.50
N ARG A 148 -19.62 2.52 3.57
CA ARG A 148 -18.29 1.93 3.85
C ARG A 148 -17.92 0.81 2.88
N TYR A 149 -18.90 0.05 2.41
CA TYR A 149 -18.69 -1.12 1.56
C TYR A 149 -19.32 -0.93 0.18
N GLY A 150 -18.59 -1.37 -0.84
CA GLY A 150 -19.06 -1.40 -2.23
C GLY A 150 -18.96 -2.80 -2.81
N THR A 151 -19.90 -3.14 -3.69
CA THR A 151 -19.92 -4.41 -4.43
C THR A 151 -19.57 -4.13 -5.89
N PHE A 152 -18.65 -4.91 -6.44
CA PHE A 152 -18.09 -4.72 -7.78
C PHE A 152 -18.16 -6.03 -8.57
N PRO A 153 -19.28 -6.34 -9.24
CA PRO A 153 -19.40 -7.50 -10.11
C PRO A 153 -18.77 -7.25 -11.47
N ALA A 154 -18.17 -8.30 -12.05
CA ALA A 154 -17.70 -8.31 -13.42
C ALA A 154 -17.92 -9.70 -14.03
N TYR A 155 -18.23 -9.78 -15.33
CA TYR A 155 -18.41 -11.02 -16.05
C TYR A 155 -17.81 -10.93 -17.44
N GLY A 156 -17.41 -12.06 -17.97
CA GLY A 156 -16.85 -12.18 -19.29
C GLY A 156 -17.23 -13.51 -19.92
N VAL A 157 -17.31 -13.52 -21.24
CA VAL A 157 -17.45 -14.72 -22.05
C VAL A 157 -16.42 -14.68 -23.16
N GLY A 158 -15.97 -15.84 -23.61
CA GLY A 158 -14.98 -15.95 -24.66
C GLY A 158 -15.24 -17.19 -25.52
N TRP A 159 -14.90 -17.09 -26.79
CA TRP A 159 -14.97 -18.17 -27.72
C TRP A 159 -13.71 -18.27 -28.57
N VAL A 160 -13.05 -19.43 -28.53
CA VAL A 160 -11.89 -19.73 -29.38
C VAL A 160 -12.41 -20.38 -30.66
N ILE A 161 -12.64 -19.53 -31.64
CA ILE A 161 -13.21 -19.93 -32.98
C ILE A 161 -12.25 -20.87 -33.69
N SER A 162 -10.95 -20.65 -33.55
CA SER A 162 -9.92 -21.49 -34.17
C SER A 162 -9.91 -22.95 -33.70
N ASN A 163 -10.59 -23.26 -32.59
CA ASN A 163 -10.70 -24.61 -32.08
C ASN A 163 -11.96 -25.34 -32.65
N GLU A 164 -12.75 -24.67 -33.49
CA GLU A 164 -13.94 -25.27 -34.12
C GLU A 164 -13.57 -26.06 -35.39
N LYS A 165 -14.30 -27.13 -35.66
CA LYS A 165 -14.06 -27.99 -36.84
C LYS A 165 -14.15 -27.23 -38.14
N PHE A 166 -15.05 -26.26 -38.25
CA PHE A 166 -15.21 -25.45 -39.47
C PHE A 166 -14.03 -24.54 -39.75
N TRP A 167 -13.15 -24.30 -38.75
CA TRP A 167 -11.95 -23.45 -38.91
C TRP A 167 -10.74 -24.19 -39.50
N GLU A 168 -10.76 -25.54 -39.52
CA GLU A 168 -9.65 -26.35 -40.00
C GLU A 168 -9.06 -25.89 -41.36
N PRO A 169 -9.88 -25.57 -42.40
CA PRO A 169 -9.33 -25.09 -43.65
C PRO A 169 -8.59 -23.78 -43.59
N LEU A 170 -8.97 -22.91 -42.65
CA LEU A 170 -8.40 -21.56 -42.45
C LEU A 170 -7.18 -21.56 -41.50
N SER A 171 -6.96 -22.64 -40.79
CA SER A 171 -5.89 -22.75 -39.78
C SER A 171 -4.47 -22.54 -40.34
N LYS A 172 -4.29 -22.82 -41.66
CA LYS A 172 -3.02 -22.58 -42.38
C LYS A 172 -2.70 -21.08 -42.56
N VAL A 173 -3.70 -20.23 -42.55
CA VAL A 173 -3.55 -18.77 -42.73
C VAL A 173 -3.70 -18.05 -41.39
N VAL A 174 -4.68 -18.41 -40.57
CA VAL A 174 -4.93 -17.86 -39.23
C VAL A 174 -4.97 -19.02 -38.25
N SER A 175 -3.87 -19.25 -37.58
CA SER A 175 -3.70 -20.37 -36.64
C SER A 175 -4.46 -20.21 -35.32
N PHE A 176 -4.75 -18.98 -34.91
CA PHE A 176 -5.47 -18.69 -33.65
C PHE A 176 -6.39 -17.49 -33.79
N LEU A 177 -7.68 -17.70 -33.45
CA LEU A 177 -8.67 -16.64 -33.35
C LEU A 177 -9.53 -16.86 -32.10
N LYS A 178 -9.58 -15.84 -31.24
CA LYS A 178 -10.41 -15.78 -30.04
C LYS A 178 -11.16 -14.46 -30.00
N ILE A 179 -12.41 -14.50 -29.61
CA ILE A 179 -13.27 -13.34 -29.31
C ILE A 179 -13.56 -13.32 -27.82
#